data_cdfce9ac1f9b05dfc6fadc7a0ffdeba6
#
_entry.id   cdfce9ac1f9b05dfc6fadc7a0ffdeba6
#
_cell.length_a   1.000
_cell.length_b   1.000
_cell.length_c   1.000
_cell.angle_alpha   90.00
_cell.angle_beta   90.00
_cell.angle_gamma   90.00
#
_symmetry.space_group_name_H-M   'P 1'
#
loop_
_entity.id
_entity.type
_entity.pdbx_description
1 polymer ?
#
loop_
_entity_poly.entity_id
_entity_poly.type
_entity_poly.pdbx_seq_one_letter_code
_entity_poly.pdbx_strand_id
1 'polypeptide(L)'
;MTSLITGFFEKNKNRIVGVTFILTFCMFCFFSLMDLNKRVRDYHFFAKKINGIIQGIHDSETNYTNLRIANFINSLVDEHQVAALILSKDKIAIKEALGHVYSDFRYRSVPVASIAVVDLEGELLFNQVDPVFPPHDHRLESISLREAFSTGKKVYGFETGTGLLHYDIAMPVISPDSQKVVGAVEIAIHPDWFHFRVGGALGNVKTAIIANGGLVNDDQGISSAFEPYRAIFAQEKRKSDVAFFEMIADRLDLSQDLIEQKISSEHYLISTSQKLRNPLGEQVGVLLVAYDMTDFRNRQWGYFYLWVVFFACTALVLFLISYFGFRKYDQIISAQGKKLAHRSKQCALGEMLSYIGHQWRQPLNALSLTIQNIELQSQLGKLDDALVKKQVGAANKNIQYLTTIIEDWRSLLTSGTTRRPIELADSVSRAIGIVHPVLEQNRILVENRIKIPVQTYGFANDLVQLTVNVLLNAKDALINRDEERLILISTRQENGLVVVEFQDNGGGIPPKLLAKVFEPYLTTKEDSAGTGLGLYLCRQIAENLDQGAVWAENREFEFEGKRYHGACICLTFKAISEENSCES
;
A
#
# COMPACT_ATOMS: atom_id res chain seq x y z
N MET A 1 -0.21 32.87 10.22
CA MET A 1 -0.15 31.87 9.15
C MET A 1 0.61 30.62 9.59
N THR A 2 1.77 30.75 10.26
CA THR A 2 2.54 29.61 10.80
C THR A 2 1.80 28.81 11.88
N SER A 3 1.07 29.44 12.80
CA SER A 3 0.30 28.77 13.86
C SER A 3 -0.91 27.97 13.34
N LEU A 4 -1.55 28.43 12.27
CA LEU A 4 -2.63 27.72 11.59
C LEU A 4 -2.12 26.48 10.87
N ILE A 5 -0.93 26.57 10.26
CA ILE A 5 -0.28 25.44 9.57
C ILE A 5 0.20 24.40 10.59
N THR A 6 0.78 24.84 11.72
CA THR A 6 1.26 23.93 12.77
C THR A 6 0.11 23.19 13.45
N GLY A 7 -0.98 23.88 13.81
CA GLY A 7 -2.16 23.25 14.40
C GLY A 7 -2.86 22.27 13.44
N PHE A 8 -2.86 22.58 12.13
CA PHE A 8 -3.38 21.66 11.11
C PHE A 8 -2.54 20.38 11.00
N PHE A 9 -1.21 20.51 10.99
CA PHE A 9 -0.31 19.35 10.92
C PHE A 9 -0.35 18.50 12.19
N GLU A 10 -0.40 19.10 13.37
CA GLU A 10 -0.45 18.37 14.65
C GLU A 10 -1.75 17.58 14.79
N LYS A 11 -2.90 18.19 14.47
CA LYS A 11 -4.21 17.55 14.50
C LYS A 11 -4.38 16.49 13.42
N ASN A 12 -3.65 16.60 12.30
CA ASN A 12 -3.78 15.71 11.15
C ASN A 12 -2.56 14.79 10.92
N LYS A 13 -1.58 14.76 11.82
CA LYS A 13 -0.36 13.93 11.72
C LYS A 13 -0.68 12.46 11.34
N ASN A 14 -1.55 11.82 12.13
CA ASN A 14 -1.96 10.44 11.88
C ASN A 14 -2.78 10.30 10.58
N ARG A 15 -3.54 11.34 10.21
CA ARG A 15 -4.29 11.36 8.94
C ARG A 15 -3.36 11.50 7.73
N ILE A 16 -2.34 12.34 7.80
CA ILE A 16 -1.36 12.52 6.70
C ILE A 16 -0.58 11.23 6.46
N VAL A 17 -0.08 10.59 7.52
CA VAL A 17 0.59 9.28 7.43
C VAL A 17 -0.37 8.23 6.87
N GLY A 18 -1.62 8.19 7.36
CA GLY A 18 -2.65 7.29 6.86
C GLY A 18 -3.00 7.52 5.38
N VAL A 19 -3.15 8.76 4.95
CA VAL A 19 -3.43 9.12 3.54
C VAL A 19 -2.25 8.75 2.64
N THR A 20 -1.01 9.01 3.06
CA THR A 20 0.19 8.62 2.30
C THR A 20 0.28 7.11 2.15
N PHE A 21 0.01 6.36 3.23
CA PHE A 21 -0.03 4.90 3.19
C PHE A 21 -1.13 4.39 2.26
N ILE A 22 -2.36 4.93 2.35
CA ILE A 22 -3.49 4.56 1.48
C ILE A 22 -3.16 4.85 0.01
N LEU A 23 -2.60 6.01 -0.31
CA LEU A 23 -2.21 6.36 -1.68
C LEU A 23 -1.14 5.41 -2.24
N THR A 24 -0.12 5.09 -1.44
CA THR A 24 0.94 4.14 -1.84
C THR A 24 0.36 2.74 -2.05
N PHE A 25 -0.54 2.30 -1.17
CA PHE A 25 -1.24 1.02 -1.30
C PHE A 25 -2.17 0.99 -2.53
N CYS A 26 -2.93 2.05 -2.78
CA CYS A 26 -3.77 2.16 -3.98
C CYS A 26 -2.94 2.14 -5.27
N MET A 27 -1.81 2.84 -5.30
CA MET A 27 -0.84 2.77 -6.41
C MET A 27 -0.32 1.35 -6.60
N PHE A 28 0.08 0.66 -5.53
CA PHE A 28 0.51 -0.73 -5.58
C PHE A 28 -0.58 -1.64 -6.18
N CYS A 29 -1.82 -1.53 -5.67
CA CYS A 29 -2.95 -2.30 -6.20
C CYS A 29 -3.22 -2.01 -7.68
N PHE A 30 -3.19 -0.74 -8.08
CA PHE A 30 -3.39 -0.32 -9.46
C PHE A 30 -2.32 -0.89 -10.40
N PHE A 31 -1.03 -0.76 -10.04
CA PHE A 31 0.06 -1.32 -10.85
C PHE A 31 0.05 -2.84 -10.86
N SER A 32 -0.29 -3.50 -9.74
CA SER A 32 -0.44 -4.96 -9.67
C SER A 32 -1.57 -5.46 -10.59
N LEU A 33 -2.71 -4.76 -10.64
CA LEU A 33 -3.81 -5.05 -11.55
C LEU A 33 -3.40 -4.83 -13.03
N MET A 34 -2.71 -3.74 -13.33
CA MET A 34 -2.19 -3.49 -14.68
C MET A 34 -1.20 -4.57 -15.11
N ASP A 35 -0.29 -4.98 -14.24
CA ASP A 35 0.69 -6.04 -14.52
C ASP A 35 0.00 -7.40 -14.69
N LEU A 36 -1.00 -7.70 -13.86
CA LEU A 36 -1.82 -8.91 -14.02
C LEU A 36 -2.54 -8.93 -15.38
N ASN A 37 -3.20 -7.85 -15.75
CA ASN A 37 -3.88 -7.73 -17.05
C ASN A 37 -2.91 -7.82 -18.23
N LYS A 38 -1.70 -7.25 -18.09
CA LYS A 38 -0.64 -7.39 -19.09
C LYS A 38 -0.23 -8.84 -19.23
N ARG A 39 0.01 -9.55 -18.12
CA ARG A 39 0.42 -10.97 -18.14
C ARG A 39 -0.64 -11.87 -18.77
N VAL A 40 -1.91 -11.64 -18.47
CA VAL A 40 -3.00 -12.40 -19.10
C VAL A 40 -3.01 -12.17 -20.61
N ARG A 41 -2.83 -10.92 -21.06
CA ARG A 41 -2.73 -10.62 -22.50
C ARG A 41 -1.50 -11.24 -23.16
N ASP A 42 -0.33 -11.11 -22.50
CA ASP A 42 0.93 -11.66 -23.01
C ASP A 42 0.85 -13.19 -23.10
N TYR A 43 0.21 -13.83 -22.13
CA TYR A 43 -0.06 -15.26 -22.14
C TYR A 43 -0.97 -15.66 -23.31
N HIS A 44 -2.12 -15.01 -23.47
CA HIS A 44 -3.04 -15.31 -24.58
C HIS A 44 -2.41 -15.06 -25.95
N PHE A 45 -1.63 -13.98 -26.08
CA PHE A 45 -0.89 -13.69 -27.29
C PHE A 45 0.14 -14.80 -27.59
N PHE A 46 0.91 -15.19 -26.58
CA PHE A 46 1.91 -16.25 -26.72
C PHE A 46 1.26 -17.60 -27.04
N ALA A 47 0.20 -17.97 -26.32
CA ALA A 47 -0.54 -19.20 -26.57
C ALA A 47 -1.09 -19.26 -28.00
N LYS A 48 -1.72 -18.18 -28.47
CA LYS A 48 -2.21 -18.09 -29.85
C LYS A 48 -1.07 -18.17 -30.88
N LYS A 49 0.06 -17.54 -30.58
CA LYS A 49 1.25 -17.59 -31.46
C LYS A 49 1.82 -19.02 -31.57
N ILE A 50 1.96 -19.72 -30.43
CA ILE A 50 2.43 -21.11 -30.41
C ILE A 50 1.47 -22.01 -31.18
N ASN A 51 0.15 -21.88 -30.95
CA ASN A 51 -0.84 -22.66 -31.68
C ASN A 51 -0.76 -22.42 -33.20
N GLY A 52 -0.60 -21.17 -33.62
CA GLY A 52 -0.41 -20.83 -35.03
C GLY A 52 0.88 -21.41 -35.62
N ILE A 53 1.96 -21.47 -34.83
CA ILE A 53 3.22 -22.10 -35.24
C ILE A 53 3.02 -23.62 -35.39
N ILE A 54 2.38 -24.28 -34.42
CA ILE A 54 2.08 -25.72 -34.47
C ILE A 54 1.26 -26.05 -35.73
N GLN A 55 0.19 -25.28 -35.94
CA GLN A 55 -0.67 -25.45 -37.13
C GLN A 55 0.11 -25.21 -38.42
N GLY A 56 0.90 -24.15 -38.50
CA GLY A 56 1.72 -23.85 -39.69
C GLY A 56 2.75 -24.93 -39.98
N ILE A 57 3.36 -25.55 -38.98
CA ILE A 57 4.28 -26.68 -39.15
C ILE A 57 3.52 -27.89 -39.66
N HIS A 58 2.37 -28.23 -39.06
CA HIS A 58 1.55 -29.35 -39.46
C HIS A 58 1.12 -29.23 -40.94
N ASP A 59 0.57 -28.08 -41.32
CA ASP A 59 0.11 -27.80 -42.67
C ASP A 59 1.26 -27.84 -43.71
N SER A 60 2.40 -27.23 -43.33
CA SER A 60 3.60 -27.21 -44.16
C SER A 60 4.16 -28.61 -44.40
N GLU A 61 4.26 -29.42 -43.34
CA GLU A 61 4.78 -30.77 -43.42
C GLU A 61 3.82 -31.69 -44.21
N THR A 62 2.53 -31.53 -44.01
CA THR A 62 1.50 -32.26 -44.78
C THR A 62 1.61 -31.93 -46.28
N ASN A 63 1.67 -30.64 -46.60
CA ASN A 63 1.81 -30.21 -47.99
C ASN A 63 3.12 -30.67 -48.64
N TYR A 64 4.24 -30.58 -47.91
CA TYR A 64 5.55 -31.03 -48.36
C TYR A 64 5.55 -32.54 -48.61
N THR A 65 4.96 -33.31 -47.69
CA THR A 65 4.83 -34.78 -47.84
C THR A 65 4.00 -35.13 -49.05
N ASN A 66 2.84 -34.48 -49.21
CA ASN A 66 1.97 -34.70 -50.36
C ASN A 66 2.66 -34.42 -51.71
N LEU A 67 3.40 -33.31 -51.78
CA LEU A 67 4.13 -32.96 -53.00
C LEU A 67 5.26 -33.96 -53.32
N ARG A 68 6.02 -34.31 -52.27
CA ARG A 68 7.17 -35.21 -52.38
C ARG A 68 6.75 -36.62 -52.82
N ILE A 69 5.70 -37.16 -52.20
CA ILE A 69 5.16 -38.49 -52.53
C ILE A 69 4.53 -38.49 -53.91
N ALA A 70 3.75 -37.45 -54.24
CA ALA A 70 3.16 -37.34 -55.56
C ALA A 70 4.21 -37.31 -56.70
N ASN A 71 5.28 -36.53 -56.53
CA ASN A 71 6.38 -36.47 -57.47
C ASN A 71 7.09 -37.81 -57.60
N PHE A 72 7.24 -38.51 -56.48
CA PHE A 72 7.83 -39.83 -56.47
C PHE A 72 6.94 -40.86 -57.23
N ILE A 73 5.61 -40.89 -56.98
CA ILE A 73 4.69 -41.78 -57.67
C ILE A 73 4.71 -41.47 -59.15
N ASN A 74 4.71 -40.20 -59.55
CA ASN A 74 4.81 -39.85 -60.99
C ASN A 74 6.09 -40.40 -61.61
N SER A 75 7.25 -40.19 -60.99
CA SER A 75 8.52 -40.73 -61.48
C SER A 75 8.46 -42.26 -61.58
N LEU A 76 7.90 -42.92 -60.59
CA LEU A 76 7.75 -44.36 -60.52
C LEU A 76 6.84 -44.90 -61.69
N VAL A 77 5.71 -44.22 -61.90
CA VAL A 77 4.74 -44.59 -62.95
C VAL A 77 5.36 -44.42 -64.31
N ASP A 78 6.11 -43.34 -64.54
CA ASP A 78 6.74 -43.05 -65.83
C ASP A 78 7.95 -43.97 -66.12
N GLU A 79 8.87 -44.13 -65.17
CA GLU A 79 10.11 -44.89 -65.28
C GLU A 79 9.83 -46.39 -65.54
N HIS A 80 8.82 -46.94 -64.88
CA HIS A 80 8.51 -48.36 -64.91
C HIS A 80 7.32 -48.70 -65.81
N GLN A 81 6.78 -47.73 -66.55
CA GLN A 81 5.61 -47.97 -67.45
C GLN A 81 4.45 -48.65 -66.70
N VAL A 82 4.19 -48.23 -65.45
CA VAL A 82 3.22 -48.89 -64.58
C VAL A 82 1.83 -49.02 -65.24
N ALA A 83 1.44 -48.06 -66.06
CA ALA A 83 0.16 -48.11 -66.77
C ALA A 83 0.05 -49.37 -67.66
N ALA A 84 1.10 -49.73 -68.39
CA ALA A 84 1.13 -50.94 -69.25
C ALA A 84 1.15 -52.23 -68.40
N LEU A 85 1.85 -52.20 -67.27
CA LEU A 85 1.90 -53.30 -66.31
C LEU A 85 0.55 -53.57 -65.67
N ILE A 86 -0.20 -52.53 -65.32
CA ILE A 86 -1.57 -52.64 -64.79
C ILE A 86 -2.50 -53.26 -65.82
N LEU A 87 -2.44 -52.77 -67.05
CA LEU A 87 -3.28 -53.30 -68.14
C LEU A 87 -2.98 -54.77 -68.47
N SER A 88 -1.73 -55.19 -68.34
CA SER A 88 -1.36 -56.60 -68.56
C SER A 88 -1.74 -57.52 -67.40
N LYS A 89 -2.03 -56.99 -66.24
CA LYS A 89 -2.26 -57.68 -64.94
C LYS A 89 -1.12 -58.67 -64.59
N ASP A 90 0.11 -58.43 -65.12
CA ASP A 90 1.28 -59.25 -64.81
C ASP A 90 1.88 -58.94 -63.49
N LYS A 91 1.42 -59.62 -62.40
CA LYS A 91 1.85 -59.45 -61.04
C LYS A 91 3.35 -59.69 -60.82
N ILE A 92 3.96 -60.59 -61.70
CA ILE A 92 5.39 -60.89 -61.60
C ILE A 92 6.20 -59.71 -62.13
N ALA A 93 5.85 -59.19 -63.28
CA ALA A 93 6.51 -58.06 -63.91
C ALA A 93 6.36 -56.78 -63.02
N ILE A 94 5.19 -56.57 -62.41
CA ILE A 94 4.97 -55.48 -61.47
C ILE A 94 5.87 -55.62 -60.24
N LYS A 95 6.00 -56.82 -59.68
CA LYS A 95 6.85 -57.08 -58.51
C LYS A 95 8.34 -56.91 -58.86
N GLU A 96 8.80 -57.30 -59.99
CA GLU A 96 10.17 -57.08 -60.46
C GLU A 96 10.46 -55.58 -60.64
N ALA A 97 9.55 -54.83 -61.23
CA ALA A 97 9.67 -53.41 -61.49
C ALA A 97 9.63 -52.55 -60.18
N LEU A 98 8.79 -52.91 -59.22
CA LEU A 98 8.52 -52.11 -58.07
C LEU A 98 9.09 -52.67 -56.77
N GLY A 99 9.59 -53.90 -56.73
CA GLY A 99 10.00 -54.57 -55.50
C GLY A 99 11.18 -53.91 -54.74
N HIS A 100 12.05 -53.18 -55.42
CA HIS A 100 13.15 -52.43 -54.79
C HIS A 100 12.77 -51.04 -54.42
N VAL A 101 11.66 -50.52 -54.90
CA VAL A 101 11.19 -49.14 -54.67
C VAL A 101 10.96 -48.86 -53.18
N TYR A 102 10.43 -49.83 -52.43
CA TYR A 102 10.20 -49.70 -51.00
C TYR A 102 11.50 -49.52 -50.23
N SER A 103 12.58 -50.24 -50.57
CA SER A 103 13.89 -50.10 -49.93
C SER A 103 14.47 -48.69 -50.15
N ASP A 104 14.31 -48.14 -51.33
CA ASP A 104 14.78 -46.81 -51.71
C ASP A 104 14.02 -45.70 -50.90
N PHE A 105 12.74 -45.92 -50.67
CA PHE A 105 11.94 -45.00 -49.88
C PHE A 105 12.34 -44.99 -48.40
N ARG A 106 12.60 -46.17 -47.83
CA ARG A 106 13.03 -46.33 -46.44
C ARG A 106 14.35 -45.58 -46.16
N TYR A 107 15.24 -45.51 -47.13
CA TYR A 107 16.48 -44.70 -47.03
C TYR A 107 16.24 -43.20 -47.15
N ARG A 108 15.09 -42.73 -47.64
CA ARG A 108 14.78 -41.31 -47.88
C ARG A 108 14.00 -40.63 -46.74
N SER A 109 13.91 -41.23 -45.58
CA SER A 109 13.38 -40.61 -44.35
C SER A 109 11.87 -40.41 -44.24
N VAL A 110 11.05 -41.03 -45.05
CA VAL A 110 9.58 -41.07 -44.89
C VAL A 110 9.17 -42.46 -44.42
N PRO A 111 8.50 -42.65 -43.28
CA PRO A 111 8.09 -43.95 -42.80
C PRO A 111 6.86 -44.44 -43.60
N VAL A 112 7.10 -45.00 -44.76
CA VAL A 112 6.08 -45.63 -45.62
C VAL A 112 5.67 -46.95 -44.98
N ALA A 113 4.37 -47.09 -44.69
CA ALA A 113 3.78 -48.29 -44.12
C ALA A 113 3.52 -49.33 -45.21
N SER A 114 3.04 -48.90 -46.40
CA SER A 114 2.84 -49.78 -47.54
C SER A 114 2.84 -49.02 -48.86
N ILE A 115 3.14 -49.77 -49.96
CA ILE A 115 2.96 -49.32 -51.31
C ILE A 115 2.10 -50.39 -52.04
N ALA A 116 1.02 -49.95 -52.63
CA ALA A 116 0.10 -50.81 -53.35
C ALA A 116 -0.15 -50.31 -54.79
N VAL A 117 -0.37 -51.26 -55.73
CA VAL A 117 -0.87 -50.99 -57.08
C VAL A 117 -2.16 -51.75 -57.24
N VAL A 118 -3.20 -51.03 -57.65
CA VAL A 118 -4.57 -51.58 -57.79
C VAL A 118 -5.11 -51.26 -59.17
N ASP A 119 -5.82 -52.20 -59.77
CA ASP A 119 -6.54 -51.96 -61.01
C ASP A 119 -7.90 -51.28 -60.77
N LEU A 120 -8.64 -50.95 -61.84
CA LEU A 120 -9.95 -50.31 -61.74
C LEU A 120 -11.04 -51.18 -61.08
N GLU A 121 -10.88 -52.49 -61.05
CA GLU A 121 -11.78 -53.44 -60.43
C GLU A 121 -11.48 -53.59 -58.93
N GLY A 122 -10.41 -52.94 -58.45
CA GLY A 122 -9.96 -53.05 -57.07
C GLY A 122 -9.11 -54.26 -56.77
N GLU A 123 -8.63 -54.95 -57.84
CA GLU A 123 -7.73 -56.08 -57.68
C GLU A 123 -6.33 -55.58 -57.29
N LEU A 124 -5.78 -56.12 -56.21
CA LEU A 124 -4.42 -55.85 -55.80
C LEU A 124 -3.41 -56.55 -56.68
N LEU A 125 -2.71 -55.76 -57.48
CA LEU A 125 -1.70 -56.25 -58.42
C LEU A 125 -0.30 -56.29 -57.73
N PHE A 126 -0.03 -55.38 -56.85
CA PHE A 126 1.21 -55.32 -56.07
C PHE A 126 0.92 -54.78 -54.69
N ASN A 127 1.55 -55.37 -53.66
CA ASN A 127 1.53 -54.85 -52.29
C ASN A 127 2.86 -55.16 -51.64
N GLN A 128 3.53 -54.14 -51.16
CA GLN A 128 4.70 -54.27 -50.32
C GLN A 128 4.45 -53.50 -49.01
N VAL A 129 4.52 -54.20 -47.88
CA VAL A 129 4.21 -53.71 -46.53
C VAL A 129 5.46 -53.74 -45.69
N ASP A 130 5.66 -52.77 -44.84
CA ASP A 130 6.71 -52.82 -43.83
C ASP A 130 6.46 -54.02 -42.91
N PRO A 131 7.46 -54.90 -42.69
CA PRO A 131 7.31 -56.06 -41.80
C PRO A 131 6.95 -55.70 -40.36
N VAL A 132 7.22 -54.51 -39.97
CA VAL A 132 6.92 -54.00 -38.60
C VAL A 132 5.44 -53.62 -38.46
N PHE A 133 4.72 -53.45 -39.57
CA PHE A 133 3.32 -53.06 -39.55
C PHE A 133 2.42 -54.19 -40.09
N PRO A 134 1.21 -54.34 -39.50
CA PRO A 134 0.27 -55.32 -40.03
C PRO A 134 -0.12 -54.98 -41.50
N PRO A 135 -0.38 -55.99 -42.31
CA PRO A 135 -0.72 -55.78 -43.72
C PRO A 135 -1.96 -54.89 -43.84
N HIS A 136 -1.81 -53.83 -44.62
CA HIS A 136 -2.90 -52.95 -44.99
C HIS A 136 -3.76 -53.66 -46.04
N ASP A 137 -5.07 -53.74 -45.82
CA ASP A 137 -5.98 -54.36 -46.78
C ASP A 137 -6.43 -53.31 -47.82
N HIS A 138 -5.79 -53.33 -48.98
CA HIS A 138 -6.01 -52.39 -50.10
C HIS A 138 -7.23 -52.73 -50.92
N ARG A 139 -8.32 -53.17 -50.34
CA ARG A 139 -9.56 -53.37 -51.11
C ARG A 139 -10.18 -52.04 -51.49
N LEU A 140 -11.19 -52.07 -52.37
CA LEU A 140 -12.01 -50.92 -52.79
C LEU A 140 -12.72 -50.19 -51.57
N GLU A 141 -12.43 -50.59 -50.35
CA GLU A 141 -12.90 -49.95 -49.17
C GLU A 141 -12.10 -48.64 -48.80
N SER A 142 -10.86 -48.47 -49.37
CA SER A 142 -10.11 -47.25 -49.25
C SER A 142 -10.87 -46.06 -49.85
N ILE A 143 -11.10 -45.02 -49.05
CA ILE A 143 -11.75 -43.79 -49.52
C ILE A 143 -10.85 -43.09 -50.53
N SER A 144 -9.54 -43.05 -50.27
CA SER A 144 -8.53 -42.42 -51.12
C SER A 144 -8.54 -43.04 -52.52
N LEU A 145 -8.57 -44.37 -52.62
CA LEU A 145 -8.63 -45.08 -53.94
C LEU A 145 -9.93 -44.77 -54.66
N ARG A 146 -11.08 -44.88 -53.99
CA ARG A 146 -12.40 -44.61 -54.61
C ARG A 146 -12.47 -43.18 -55.16
N GLU A 147 -12.03 -42.21 -54.34
CA GLU A 147 -12.03 -40.81 -54.74
C GLU A 147 -11.00 -40.54 -55.89
N ALA A 148 -9.84 -41.21 -55.89
CA ALA A 148 -8.86 -41.08 -56.94
C ALA A 148 -9.42 -41.64 -58.27
N PHE A 149 -10.14 -42.75 -58.23
CA PHE A 149 -10.80 -43.34 -59.45
C PHE A 149 -11.96 -42.46 -59.96
N SER A 150 -12.79 -41.95 -59.04
CA SER A 150 -13.95 -41.12 -59.36
C SER A 150 -13.58 -39.78 -59.97
N THR A 151 -12.54 -39.14 -59.41
CA THR A 151 -12.13 -37.80 -59.80
C THR A 151 -11.03 -37.72 -60.82
N GLY A 152 -10.30 -38.84 -61.03
CA GLY A 152 -9.11 -38.89 -61.91
C GLY A 152 -7.97 -37.99 -61.38
N LYS A 153 -8.00 -37.64 -60.11
CA LYS A 153 -7.01 -36.72 -59.42
C LYS A 153 -6.35 -37.41 -58.26
N LYS A 154 -5.18 -36.89 -57.86
CA LYS A 154 -4.54 -37.33 -56.64
C LYS A 154 -5.42 -37.00 -55.44
N VAL A 155 -5.52 -37.94 -54.51
CA VAL A 155 -6.29 -37.82 -53.27
C VAL A 155 -5.40 -38.17 -52.09
N TYR A 156 -5.59 -37.52 -51.00
CA TYR A 156 -4.83 -37.77 -49.76
C TYR A 156 -5.69 -37.49 -48.53
N GLY A 157 -5.41 -38.19 -47.45
CA GLY A 157 -6.10 -38.03 -46.20
C GLY A 157 -5.75 -39.10 -45.18
N PHE A 158 -6.25 -38.93 -43.98
CA PHE A 158 -6.12 -39.95 -42.94
C PHE A 158 -7.22 -40.99 -43.08
N GLU A 159 -6.85 -42.24 -43.11
CA GLU A 159 -7.78 -43.35 -43.21
C GLU A 159 -7.49 -44.41 -42.15
N THR A 160 -8.51 -45.19 -41.84
CA THR A 160 -8.40 -46.36 -40.95
C THR A 160 -8.65 -47.60 -41.81
N GLY A 161 -7.61 -48.20 -42.34
CA GLY A 161 -7.71 -49.45 -43.09
C GLY A 161 -8.07 -50.65 -42.20
N THR A 162 -7.18 -51.59 -42.00
CA THR A 162 -7.36 -52.77 -41.14
C THR A 162 -7.41 -52.49 -39.63
N GLY A 163 -7.98 -51.33 -39.23
CA GLY A 163 -8.08 -50.94 -37.84
C GLY A 163 -6.91 -50.09 -37.31
N LEU A 164 -6.04 -49.63 -38.20
CA LEU A 164 -4.96 -48.70 -37.91
C LEU A 164 -5.13 -47.39 -38.68
N LEU A 165 -4.81 -46.28 -38.06
CA LEU A 165 -4.78 -44.98 -38.73
C LEU A 165 -3.53 -44.87 -39.60
N HIS A 166 -3.70 -44.49 -40.85
CA HIS A 166 -2.64 -44.18 -41.80
C HIS A 166 -2.92 -42.83 -42.45
N TYR A 167 -1.89 -42.27 -43.08
CA TYR A 167 -2.07 -41.14 -43.99
C TYR A 167 -1.83 -41.67 -45.42
N ASP A 168 -2.91 -41.77 -46.19
CA ASP A 168 -2.89 -42.38 -47.51
C ASP A 168 -2.83 -41.32 -48.59
N ILE A 169 -2.03 -41.62 -49.61
CA ILE A 169 -1.91 -40.82 -50.82
C ILE A 169 -2.16 -41.75 -51.99
N ALA A 170 -3.32 -41.59 -52.62
CA ALA A 170 -3.72 -42.35 -53.81
C ALA A 170 -3.57 -41.49 -55.07
N MET A 171 -2.88 -42.01 -56.05
CA MET A 171 -2.70 -41.38 -57.38
C MET A 171 -3.21 -42.28 -58.48
N PRO A 172 -4.15 -41.77 -59.27
CA PRO A 172 -4.63 -42.51 -60.41
C PRO A 172 -3.53 -42.62 -61.46
N VAL A 173 -3.39 -43.81 -62.03
CA VAL A 173 -2.50 -44.10 -63.17
C VAL A 173 -3.30 -43.97 -64.48
N ILE A 174 -2.84 -43.07 -65.33
CA ILE A 174 -3.50 -42.76 -66.62
C ILE A 174 -2.73 -43.41 -67.74
N SER A 175 -3.43 -44.14 -68.56
CA SER A 175 -2.82 -44.74 -69.78
C SER A 175 -2.44 -43.63 -70.76
N PRO A 176 -1.19 -43.59 -71.25
CA PRO A 176 -0.76 -42.61 -72.23
C PRO A 176 -1.56 -42.65 -73.49
N ASP A 177 -1.95 -43.89 -73.93
CA ASP A 177 -2.64 -44.12 -75.16
C ASP A 177 -4.13 -43.78 -75.13
N SER A 178 -4.82 -44.12 -74.04
CA SER A 178 -6.26 -43.93 -73.91
C SER A 178 -6.66 -42.66 -73.15
N GLN A 179 -5.72 -42.04 -72.50
CA GLN A 179 -5.97 -40.91 -71.58
C GLN A 179 -7.03 -41.21 -70.49
N LYS A 180 -7.22 -42.48 -70.16
CA LYS A 180 -8.15 -42.97 -69.17
C LYS A 180 -7.39 -43.52 -67.96
N VAL A 181 -8.00 -43.41 -66.80
CA VAL A 181 -7.50 -44.06 -65.57
C VAL A 181 -7.53 -45.60 -65.82
N VAL A 182 -6.44 -46.27 -65.52
CA VAL A 182 -6.30 -47.75 -65.69
C VAL A 182 -6.08 -48.44 -64.34
N GLY A 183 -5.79 -47.68 -63.29
CA GLY A 183 -5.59 -48.15 -61.94
C GLY A 183 -5.08 -47.03 -61.07
N ALA A 184 -4.54 -47.35 -59.92
CA ALA A 184 -3.93 -46.37 -59.02
C ALA A 184 -2.73 -46.95 -58.27
N VAL A 185 -1.81 -46.05 -57.88
CA VAL A 185 -0.76 -46.30 -56.87
C VAL A 185 -1.16 -45.63 -55.57
N GLU A 186 -1.17 -46.39 -54.54
CA GLU A 186 -1.43 -45.86 -53.14
C GLU A 186 -0.20 -46.06 -52.27
N ILE A 187 0.11 -45.04 -51.55
CA ILE A 187 1.18 -45.08 -50.53
C ILE A 187 0.58 -44.70 -49.17
N ALA A 188 0.66 -45.63 -48.23
CA ALA A 188 0.28 -45.39 -46.86
C ALA A 188 1.51 -44.94 -46.04
N ILE A 189 1.36 -43.87 -45.30
CA ILE A 189 2.38 -43.31 -44.43
C ILE A 189 1.96 -43.50 -42.96
N HIS A 190 2.91 -43.90 -42.16
CA HIS A 190 2.66 -44.09 -40.74
C HIS A 190 2.39 -42.75 -40.04
N PRO A 191 1.39 -42.61 -39.13
CA PRO A 191 1.06 -41.38 -38.42
C PRO A 191 2.23 -40.80 -37.61
N ASP A 192 3.18 -41.61 -37.17
CA ASP A 192 4.40 -41.19 -36.47
C ASP A 192 5.21 -40.14 -37.22
N TRP A 193 5.07 -40.08 -38.52
CA TRP A 193 5.71 -39.06 -39.33
C TRP A 193 5.34 -37.65 -38.84
N PHE A 194 4.08 -37.41 -38.54
CA PHE A 194 3.59 -36.13 -38.07
C PHE A 194 4.07 -35.84 -36.65
N HIS A 195 4.10 -36.83 -35.77
CA HIS A 195 4.72 -36.72 -34.46
C HIS A 195 6.18 -36.29 -34.53
N PHE A 196 6.94 -37.02 -35.39
CA PHE A 196 8.38 -36.78 -35.52
C PHE A 196 8.67 -35.37 -36.06
N ARG A 197 7.92 -34.93 -37.06
CA ARG A 197 8.12 -33.62 -37.71
C ARG A 197 7.74 -32.45 -36.80
N VAL A 198 6.59 -32.53 -36.19
CA VAL A 198 6.14 -31.48 -35.24
C VAL A 198 7.05 -31.44 -34.01
N GLY A 199 7.36 -32.59 -33.42
CA GLY A 199 8.26 -32.67 -32.26
C GLY A 199 9.68 -32.22 -32.58
N GLY A 200 10.20 -32.54 -33.76
CA GLY A 200 11.54 -32.11 -34.20
C GLY A 200 11.64 -30.60 -34.46
N ALA A 201 10.59 -29.99 -34.98
CA ALA A 201 10.56 -28.56 -35.29
C ALA A 201 10.38 -27.67 -34.02
N LEU A 202 9.66 -28.15 -33.03
CA LEU A 202 9.35 -27.39 -31.81
C LEU A 202 10.28 -27.70 -30.63
N GLY A 203 11.00 -28.82 -30.68
CA GLY A 203 11.97 -29.22 -29.65
C GLY A 203 11.30 -29.82 -28.43
N ASN A 204 10.94 -28.99 -27.45
CA ASN A 204 10.43 -29.44 -26.13
C ASN A 204 8.89 -29.59 -26.13
N VAL A 205 8.38 -30.55 -26.92
CA VAL A 205 6.94 -30.84 -26.97
C VAL A 205 6.68 -32.35 -26.79
N LYS A 206 5.53 -32.64 -26.18
CA LYS A 206 4.98 -33.99 -26.15
C LYS A 206 3.85 -34.08 -27.18
N THR A 207 3.76 -35.19 -27.90
CA THR A 207 2.78 -35.36 -28.97
C THR A 207 2.07 -36.70 -28.86
N ALA A 208 0.76 -36.73 -29.17
CA ALA A 208 -0.01 -37.94 -29.29
C ALA A 208 -1.04 -37.80 -30.41
N ILE A 209 -1.35 -38.88 -31.09
CA ILE A 209 -2.48 -38.95 -32.03
C ILE A 209 -3.61 -39.72 -31.34
N ILE A 210 -4.79 -39.12 -31.34
CA ILE A 210 -6.01 -39.79 -30.94
C ILE A 210 -6.94 -39.91 -32.14
N ALA A 211 -7.53 -41.06 -32.33
CA ALA A 211 -8.49 -41.33 -33.39
C ALA A 211 -9.85 -41.75 -32.84
N ASN A 212 -10.90 -41.64 -33.66
CA ASN A 212 -12.23 -42.10 -33.28
C ASN A 212 -12.21 -43.61 -32.95
N GLY A 213 -12.62 -43.99 -31.74
CA GLY A 213 -12.53 -45.35 -31.22
C GLY A 213 -13.30 -46.40 -32.02
N GLY A 214 -14.36 -45.98 -32.74
CA GLY A 214 -15.09 -46.89 -33.64
C GLY A 214 -14.34 -47.23 -34.92
N LEU A 215 -13.24 -46.55 -35.22
CA LEU A 215 -12.44 -46.73 -36.43
C LEU A 215 -11.14 -47.53 -36.22
N VAL A 216 -10.80 -47.86 -34.96
CA VAL A 216 -9.50 -48.46 -34.62
C VAL A 216 -9.69 -49.73 -33.80
N ASN A 217 -8.96 -50.79 -34.12
CA ASN A 217 -9.07 -52.10 -33.44
C ASN A 217 -8.37 -52.13 -32.07
N ASP A 218 -8.91 -52.93 -31.13
CA ASP A 218 -8.44 -53.00 -29.73
C ASP A 218 -7.08 -53.69 -29.52
N ASP A 219 -6.58 -54.44 -30.49
CA ASP A 219 -5.51 -55.43 -30.27
C ASP A 219 -4.07 -54.86 -30.25
N GLN A 220 -3.87 -53.53 -30.40
CA GLN A 220 -2.51 -53.02 -30.63
C GLN A 220 -2.03 -51.95 -29.64
N GLY A 221 -2.22 -52.17 -28.37
CA GLY A 221 -1.65 -51.26 -27.35
C GLY A 221 -2.28 -49.86 -27.34
N ILE A 222 -3.53 -49.80 -27.71
CA ILE A 222 -4.34 -48.58 -27.83
C ILE A 222 -4.95 -48.28 -26.48
N SER A 223 -4.75 -47.07 -25.98
CA SER A 223 -5.37 -46.63 -24.73
C SER A 223 -6.81 -46.18 -24.93
N SER A 224 -7.73 -46.67 -24.07
CA SER A 224 -9.12 -46.25 -24.02
C SER A 224 -9.38 -45.03 -23.12
N ALA A 225 -8.36 -44.41 -22.59
CA ALA A 225 -8.48 -43.28 -21.63
C ALA A 225 -9.17 -42.04 -22.23
N PHE A 226 -9.35 -41.97 -23.54
CA PHE A 226 -9.91 -40.81 -24.23
C PHE A 226 -11.31 -41.06 -24.83
N GLU A 227 -12.10 -41.99 -24.35
CA GLU A 227 -13.41 -42.27 -24.94
C GLU A 227 -14.21 -41.02 -25.35
N PRO A 228 -14.82 -40.97 -26.54
CA PRO A 228 -14.92 -42.01 -27.61
C PRO A 228 -13.70 -42.14 -28.51
N TYR A 229 -12.63 -41.40 -28.23
CA TYR A 229 -11.37 -41.48 -28.97
C TYR A 229 -10.43 -42.52 -28.35
N ARG A 230 -9.46 -42.99 -29.12
CA ARG A 230 -8.40 -43.88 -28.67
C ARG A 230 -7.04 -43.34 -29.05
N ALA A 231 -6.08 -43.38 -28.11
CA ALA A 231 -4.72 -42.96 -28.36
C ALA A 231 -3.98 -44.03 -29.17
N ILE A 232 -3.30 -43.59 -30.21
CA ILE A 232 -2.54 -44.47 -31.11
C ILE A 232 -1.07 -44.42 -30.71
N PHE A 233 -0.52 -45.59 -30.35
CA PHE A 233 0.90 -45.77 -30.10
C PHE A 233 1.59 -46.13 -31.41
N ALA A 234 2.46 -45.29 -31.83
CA ALA A 234 3.14 -45.57 -33.09
C ALA A 234 4.49 -46.27 -32.89
N GLN A 235 5.32 -45.88 -31.93
CA GLN A 235 6.61 -46.54 -31.65
C GLN A 235 6.97 -46.46 -30.16
N GLU A 236 7.85 -47.38 -29.68
CA GLU A 236 8.28 -47.44 -28.28
C GLU A 236 8.83 -46.12 -27.69
N LYS A 237 9.49 -45.31 -28.54
CA LYS A 237 10.05 -44.01 -28.11
C LYS A 237 9.01 -42.97 -27.69
N ARG A 238 7.73 -43.16 -28.01
CA ARG A 238 6.64 -42.22 -27.73
C ARG A 238 5.64 -42.69 -26.67
N LYS A 239 5.88 -43.85 -26.07
CA LYS A 239 5.06 -44.37 -24.97
C LYS A 239 4.98 -43.36 -23.78
N SER A 240 6.08 -42.64 -23.51
CA SER A 240 6.11 -41.61 -22.47
C SER A 240 5.21 -40.42 -22.78
N ASP A 241 5.09 -40.04 -24.04
CA ASP A 241 4.23 -38.92 -24.45
C ASP A 241 2.76 -39.30 -24.33
N VAL A 242 2.41 -40.53 -24.77
CA VAL A 242 1.05 -41.03 -24.62
C VAL A 242 0.67 -41.19 -23.17
N ALA A 243 1.53 -41.76 -22.32
CA ALA A 243 1.28 -41.87 -20.88
C ALA A 243 1.09 -40.50 -20.20
N PHE A 244 1.77 -39.47 -20.70
CA PHE A 244 1.52 -38.11 -20.28
C PHE A 244 0.10 -37.64 -20.60
N PHE A 245 -0.39 -37.86 -21.81
CA PHE A 245 -1.74 -37.47 -22.21
C PHE A 245 -2.81 -38.33 -21.53
N GLU A 246 -2.57 -39.62 -21.30
CA GLU A 246 -3.45 -40.49 -20.51
C GLU A 246 -3.67 -40.00 -19.09
N MET A 247 -2.63 -39.50 -18.44
CA MET A 247 -2.70 -38.94 -17.08
C MET A 247 -3.65 -37.74 -16.98
N ILE A 248 -3.88 -37.04 -18.08
CA ILE A 248 -4.69 -35.81 -18.12
C ILE A 248 -5.95 -35.97 -18.99
N ALA A 249 -6.24 -37.17 -19.48
CA ALA A 249 -7.34 -37.42 -20.41
C ALA A 249 -8.70 -36.90 -19.91
N ASP A 250 -9.02 -37.13 -18.65
CA ASP A 250 -10.25 -36.65 -17.99
C ASP A 250 -10.39 -35.12 -17.94
N ARG A 251 -9.29 -34.40 -18.18
CA ARG A 251 -9.23 -32.94 -18.11
C ARG A 251 -9.11 -32.28 -19.49
N LEU A 252 -9.08 -33.08 -20.53
CA LEU A 252 -8.94 -32.60 -21.92
C LEU A 252 -10.32 -32.40 -22.52
N ASP A 253 -10.68 -31.15 -22.76
CA ASP A 253 -11.85 -30.79 -23.56
C ASP A 253 -11.43 -30.63 -25.04
N LEU A 254 -11.61 -31.69 -25.83
CA LEU A 254 -11.23 -31.71 -27.23
C LEU A 254 -12.07 -30.77 -28.13
N SER A 255 -13.08 -30.13 -27.59
CA SER A 255 -13.85 -29.09 -28.30
C SER A 255 -13.10 -27.75 -28.33
N GLN A 256 -12.16 -27.52 -27.43
CA GLN A 256 -11.32 -26.34 -27.40
C GLN A 256 -10.06 -26.54 -28.21
N ASP A 257 -9.62 -25.53 -28.95
CA ASP A 257 -8.40 -25.61 -29.76
C ASP A 257 -7.12 -25.51 -28.93
N LEU A 258 -7.22 -24.96 -27.72
CA LEU A 258 -6.13 -24.74 -26.81
C LEU A 258 -6.57 -24.97 -25.36
N ILE A 259 -5.80 -25.78 -24.64
CA ILE A 259 -6.08 -26.13 -23.23
C ILE A 259 -4.81 -25.88 -22.41
N GLU A 260 -4.95 -25.19 -21.28
CA GLU A 260 -3.87 -25.05 -20.30
C GLU A 260 -4.00 -26.10 -19.22
N GLN A 261 -2.91 -26.85 -18.96
CA GLN A 261 -2.86 -27.83 -17.88
C GLN A 261 -1.63 -27.64 -17.01
N LYS A 262 -1.85 -27.69 -15.70
CA LYS A 262 -0.77 -27.76 -14.72
C LYS A 262 -0.63 -29.19 -14.22
N ILE A 263 0.56 -29.75 -14.36
CA ILE A 263 0.89 -31.10 -13.92
C ILE A 263 2.07 -30.99 -12.95
N SER A 264 1.84 -31.27 -11.67
CA SER A 264 2.84 -31.06 -10.62
C SER A 264 3.35 -29.60 -10.60
N SER A 265 4.63 -29.38 -10.91
CA SER A 265 5.25 -28.05 -11.00
C SER A 265 5.32 -27.48 -12.41
N GLU A 266 4.98 -28.27 -13.43
CA GLU A 266 5.09 -27.92 -14.83
C GLU A 266 3.77 -27.38 -15.40
N HIS A 267 3.86 -26.46 -16.35
CA HIS A 267 2.73 -25.86 -17.02
C HIS A 267 2.79 -26.17 -18.51
N TYR A 268 1.72 -26.78 -19.02
CA TYR A 268 1.62 -27.18 -20.41
C TYR A 268 0.50 -26.44 -21.13
N LEU A 269 0.78 -26.01 -22.37
CA LEU A 269 -0.21 -25.55 -23.33
C LEU A 269 -0.46 -26.67 -24.33
N ILE A 270 -1.67 -27.20 -24.35
CA ILE A 270 -2.04 -28.33 -25.19
C ILE A 270 -2.85 -27.80 -26.35
N SER A 271 -2.35 -28.01 -27.56
CA SER A 271 -3.07 -27.74 -28.82
C SER A 271 -3.81 -28.96 -29.27
N THR A 272 -5.08 -28.79 -29.61
CA THR A 272 -5.98 -29.78 -30.20
C THR A 272 -6.48 -29.34 -31.59
N SER A 273 -5.89 -28.25 -32.11
CA SER A 273 -6.35 -27.63 -33.36
C SER A 273 -6.03 -28.46 -34.63
N GLN A 274 -5.10 -29.42 -34.55
CA GLN A 274 -4.66 -30.25 -35.68
C GLN A 274 -5.64 -31.40 -35.87
N LYS A 275 -6.77 -31.11 -36.50
CA LYS A 275 -7.79 -32.11 -36.83
C LYS A 275 -7.34 -32.95 -38.00
N LEU A 276 -7.25 -34.27 -37.81
CA LEU A 276 -6.92 -35.22 -38.85
C LEU A 276 -8.18 -35.54 -39.64
N ARG A 277 -8.13 -35.35 -40.97
CA ARG A 277 -9.29 -35.49 -41.85
C ARG A 277 -9.07 -36.57 -42.88
N ASN A 278 -10.15 -37.28 -43.20
CA ASN A 278 -10.17 -38.21 -44.32
C ASN A 278 -10.30 -37.45 -45.67
N PRO A 279 -10.18 -38.12 -46.81
CA PRO A 279 -10.34 -37.50 -48.14
C PRO A 279 -11.69 -36.79 -48.35
N LEU A 280 -12.74 -37.20 -47.66
CA LEU A 280 -14.06 -36.56 -47.69
C LEU A 280 -14.17 -35.33 -46.82
N GLY A 281 -13.11 -34.99 -46.06
CA GLY A 281 -13.07 -33.87 -45.16
C GLY A 281 -13.61 -34.14 -43.74
N GLU A 282 -14.03 -35.37 -43.47
CA GLU A 282 -14.54 -35.76 -42.15
C GLU A 282 -13.40 -35.92 -41.15
N GLN A 283 -13.62 -35.54 -39.92
CA GLN A 283 -12.62 -35.65 -38.87
C GLN A 283 -12.52 -37.09 -38.37
N VAL A 284 -11.38 -37.69 -38.50
CA VAL A 284 -11.09 -39.07 -38.05
C VAL A 284 -10.21 -39.12 -36.80
N GLY A 285 -9.58 -38.03 -36.48
CA GLY A 285 -8.72 -37.94 -35.28
C GLY A 285 -8.23 -36.53 -35.01
N VAL A 286 -7.33 -36.42 -34.01
CA VAL A 286 -6.67 -35.19 -33.60
C VAL A 286 -5.22 -35.49 -33.27
N LEU A 287 -4.30 -34.64 -33.70
CA LEU A 287 -2.92 -34.60 -33.21
C LEU A 287 -2.86 -33.66 -32.00
N LEU A 288 -2.59 -34.22 -30.84
CA LEU A 288 -2.36 -33.49 -29.61
C LEU A 288 -0.89 -33.05 -29.54
N VAL A 289 -0.67 -31.79 -29.22
CA VAL A 289 0.67 -31.22 -29.05
C VAL A 289 0.71 -30.44 -27.73
N ALA A 290 1.45 -30.95 -26.73
CA ALA A 290 1.65 -30.28 -25.46
C ALA A 290 3.00 -29.57 -25.45
N TYR A 291 2.97 -28.26 -25.38
CA TYR A 291 4.14 -27.38 -25.28
C TYR A 291 4.42 -27.02 -23.82
N ASP A 292 5.64 -27.24 -23.34
CA ASP A 292 6.06 -26.89 -21.99
C ASP A 292 6.23 -25.37 -21.86
N MET A 293 5.39 -24.76 -21.02
CA MET A 293 5.37 -23.33 -20.76
C MET A 293 5.99 -22.95 -19.39
N THR A 294 6.57 -23.90 -18.70
CA THR A 294 7.07 -23.73 -17.31
C THR A 294 8.06 -22.58 -17.23
N ASP A 295 9.04 -22.52 -18.10
CA ASP A 295 10.04 -21.44 -18.11
C ASP A 295 9.44 -20.06 -18.42
N PHE A 296 8.46 -20.01 -19.32
CA PHE A 296 7.76 -18.78 -19.62
C PHE A 296 6.99 -18.28 -18.40
N ARG A 297 6.30 -19.18 -17.73
CA ARG A 297 5.50 -18.90 -16.53
C ARG A 297 6.38 -18.46 -15.35
N ASN A 298 7.47 -19.17 -15.11
CA ASN A 298 8.42 -18.85 -14.05
C ASN A 298 9.05 -17.48 -14.24
N ARG A 299 9.42 -17.11 -15.47
CA ARG A 299 9.93 -15.76 -15.77
C ARG A 299 8.90 -14.68 -15.50
N GLN A 300 7.63 -14.90 -15.84
CA GLN A 300 6.56 -13.95 -15.53
C GLN A 300 6.38 -13.74 -14.03
N TRP A 301 6.45 -14.82 -13.22
CA TRP A 301 6.40 -14.72 -11.77
C TRP A 301 7.64 -14.05 -11.18
N GLY A 302 8.82 -14.30 -11.72
CA GLY A 302 10.06 -13.64 -11.31
C GLY A 302 9.97 -12.11 -11.40
N TYR A 303 9.46 -11.58 -12.50
CA TYR A 303 9.23 -10.14 -12.66
C TYR A 303 8.22 -9.60 -11.62
N PHE A 304 7.18 -10.36 -11.32
CA PHE A 304 6.21 -9.95 -10.29
C PHE A 304 6.84 -9.82 -8.90
N TYR A 305 7.64 -10.78 -8.49
CA TYR A 305 8.33 -10.71 -7.20
C TYR A 305 9.28 -9.50 -7.15
N LEU A 306 9.99 -9.22 -8.23
CA LEU A 306 10.82 -8.01 -8.31
C LEU A 306 10.00 -6.72 -8.14
N TRP A 307 8.83 -6.63 -8.76
CA TRP A 307 7.90 -5.50 -8.59
C TRP A 307 7.41 -5.38 -7.15
N VAL A 308 7.00 -6.48 -6.51
CA VAL A 308 6.57 -6.49 -5.11
C VAL A 308 7.68 -5.99 -4.18
N VAL A 309 8.90 -6.48 -4.35
CA VAL A 309 10.07 -6.04 -3.57
C VAL A 309 10.34 -4.55 -3.79
N PHE A 310 10.32 -4.08 -5.04
CA PHE A 310 10.51 -2.67 -5.36
C PHE A 310 9.50 -1.77 -4.65
N PHE A 311 8.20 -2.11 -4.70
CA PHE A 311 7.16 -1.35 -4.01
C PHE A 311 7.29 -1.42 -2.48
N ALA A 312 7.65 -2.58 -1.92
CA ALA A 312 7.89 -2.72 -0.49
C ALA A 312 9.06 -1.83 -0.02
N CYS A 313 10.16 -1.82 -0.76
CA CYS A 313 11.30 -0.95 -0.48
C CYS A 313 10.93 0.55 -0.59
N THR A 314 10.17 0.92 -1.62
CA THR A 314 9.72 2.30 -1.81
C THR A 314 8.81 2.75 -0.67
N ALA A 315 7.85 1.91 -0.26
CA ALA A 315 6.97 2.18 0.86
C ALA A 315 7.75 2.34 2.18
N LEU A 316 8.75 1.48 2.41
CA LEU A 316 9.62 1.57 3.58
C LEU A 316 10.41 2.89 3.61
N VAL A 317 11.00 3.30 2.48
CA VAL A 317 11.74 4.57 2.38
C VAL A 317 10.82 5.76 2.66
N LEU A 318 9.62 5.79 2.07
CA LEU A 318 8.64 6.85 2.32
C LEU A 318 8.20 6.89 3.79
N PHE A 319 8.00 5.73 4.41
CA PHE A 319 7.69 5.62 5.83
C PHE A 319 8.82 6.19 6.70
N LEU A 320 10.07 5.83 6.42
CA LEU A 320 11.23 6.33 7.17
C LEU A 320 11.39 7.86 7.02
N ILE A 321 11.25 8.39 5.81
CA ILE A 321 11.29 9.85 5.57
C ILE A 321 10.19 10.55 6.38
N SER A 322 8.96 10.04 6.34
CA SER A 322 7.84 10.59 7.11
C SER A 322 8.10 10.51 8.62
N TYR A 323 8.55 9.36 9.12
CA TYR A 323 8.84 9.15 10.54
C TYR A 323 9.93 10.11 11.06
N PHE A 324 11.07 10.21 10.38
CA PHE A 324 12.15 11.10 10.78
C PHE A 324 11.78 12.58 10.60
N GLY A 325 11.05 12.91 9.54
CA GLY A 325 10.53 14.25 9.29
C GLY A 325 9.63 14.73 10.44
N PHE A 326 8.66 13.91 10.86
CA PHE A 326 7.78 14.22 11.98
C PHE A 326 8.55 14.33 13.30
N ARG A 327 9.48 13.43 13.59
CA ARG A 327 10.28 13.45 14.80
C ARG A 327 11.12 14.75 14.91
N LYS A 328 11.73 15.17 13.80
CA LYS A 328 12.48 16.43 13.75
C LYS A 328 11.58 17.65 13.90
N TYR A 329 10.39 17.62 13.30
CA TYR A 329 9.40 18.67 13.44
C TYR A 329 8.93 18.84 14.90
N ASP A 330 8.59 17.74 15.60
CA ASP A 330 8.20 17.75 17.00
C ASP A 330 9.31 18.35 17.90
N GLN A 331 10.58 18.03 17.63
CA GLN A 331 11.72 18.63 18.35
C GLN A 331 11.82 20.15 18.14
N ILE A 332 11.60 20.62 16.91
CA ILE A 332 11.65 22.06 16.59
C ILE A 332 10.52 22.80 17.30
N ILE A 333 9.29 22.28 17.26
CA ILE A 333 8.14 22.88 17.93
C ILE A 333 8.34 22.95 19.45
N SER A 334 8.79 21.85 20.07
CA SER A 334 9.09 21.80 21.49
C SER A 334 10.18 22.82 21.90
N ALA A 335 11.24 22.94 21.07
CA ALA A 335 12.30 23.94 21.33
C ALA A 335 11.80 25.39 21.18
N GLN A 336 10.93 25.66 20.20
CA GLN A 336 10.32 26.99 20.04
C GLN A 336 9.38 27.31 21.20
N GLY A 337 8.57 26.36 21.66
CA GLY A 337 7.70 26.53 22.84
C GLY A 337 8.49 26.89 24.08
N LYS A 338 9.60 26.20 24.36
CA LYS A 338 10.50 26.53 25.51
C LYS A 338 11.10 27.93 25.41
N LYS A 339 11.55 28.34 24.21
CA LYS A 339 12.09 29.70 23.98
C LYS A 339 11.01 30.78 24.21
N LEU A 340 9.79 30.54 23.77
CA LEU A 340 8.68 31.46 23.94
C LEU A 340 8.32 31.59 25.42
N ALA A 341 8.20 30.48 26.16
CA ALA A 341 7.95 30.49 27.59
C ALA A 341 9.03 31.25 28.37
N HIS A 342 10.31 31.05 28.01
CA HIS A 342 11.41 31.77 28.62
C HIS A 342 11.33 33.28 28.34
N ARG A 343 11.06 33.70 27.11
CA ARG A 343 10.86 35.13 26.77
C ARG A 343 9.65 35.73 27.51
N SER A 344 8.54 34.99 27.58
CA SER A 344 7.35 35.42 28.32
C SER A 344 7.68 35.71 29.79
N LYS A 345 8.43 34.79 30.42
CA LYS A 345 8.88 34.98 31.81
C LYS A 345 9.75 36.23 31.98
N GLN A 346 10.70 36.46 31.04
CA GLN A 346 11.55 37.67 31.09
C GLN A 346 10.76 38.96 30.89
N CYS A 347 9.79 38.99 29.99
CA CYS A 347 8.96 40.19 29.79
C CYS A 347 8.04 40.48 30.96
N ALA A 348 7.41 39.47 31.56
CA ALA A 348 6.59 39.64 32.78
C ALA A 348 7.44 40.17 33.95
N LEU A 349 8.68 39.69 34.07
CA LEU A 349 9.65 40.23 35.05
C LEU A 349 10.00 41.70 34.76
N GLY A 350 10.12 42.09 33.48
CA GLY A 350 10.36 43.48 33.07
C GLY A 350 9.25 44.44 33.49
N GLU A 351 7.99 44.06 33.30
CA GLU A 351 6.83 44.83 33.76
C GLU A 351 6.83 44.96 35.28
N MET A 352 7.10 43.88 36.02
CA MET A 352 7.19 43.89 37.47
C MET A 352 8.33 44.78 37.97
N LEU A 353 9.49 44.85 37.29
CA LEU A 353 10.59 45.75 37.67
C LEU A 353 10.20 47.23 37.65
N SER A 354 9.31 47.65 36.77
CA SER A 354 8.77 49.02 36.76
C SER A 354 8.00 49.33 38.06
N TYR A 355 7.20 48.38 38.52
CA TYR A 355 6.48 48.53 39.82
C TYR A 355 7.43 48.56 41.01
N ILE A 356 8.47 47.72 41.01
CA ILE A 356 9.50 47.72 42.06
C ILE A 356 10.14 49.11 42.15
N GLY A 357 10.50 49.69 41.00
CA GLY A 357 11.10 51.03 40.97
C GLY A 357 10.22 52.13 41.66
N HIS A 358 8.90 52.03 41.44
CA HIS A 358 7.96 52.92 42.11
C HIS A 358 7.82 52.60 43.60
N GLN A 359 7.75 51.38 44.04
CA GLN A 359 7.64 50.96 45.44
C GLN A 359 8.89 51.30 46.26
N TRP A 360 10.09 51.28 45.67
CA TRP A 360 11.30 51.64 46.34
C TRP A 360 11.42 53.15 46.53
N ARG A 361 10.90 53.98 45.63
CA ARG A 361 10.93 55.46 45.78
C ARG A 361 10.17 55.93 47.02
N GLN A 362 9.06 55.30 47.37
CA GLN A 362 8.23 55.71 48.50
C GLN A 362 8.97 55.62 49.86
N PRO A 363 9.48 54.45 50.30
CA PRO A 363 10.21 54.33 51.53
C PRO A 363 11.54 55.11 51.53
N LEU A 364 12.21 55.22 50.36
CA LEU A 364 13.41 56.02 50.21
C LEU A 364 13.12 57.50 50.36
N ASN A 365 12.01 58.01 49.81
CA ASN A 365 11.56 59.39 50.05
C ASN A 365 11.19 59.60 51.50
N ALA A 366 10.51 58.65 52.17
CA ALA A 366 10.17 58.72 53.58
C ALA A 366 11.45 58.74 54.46
N LEU A 367 12.45 57.93 54.11
CA LEU A 367 13.77 57.96 54.75
C LEU A 367 14.44 59.31 54.57
N SER A 368 14.44 59.87 53.37
CA SER A 368 15.01 61.18 53.06
C SER A 368 14.34 62.29 53.88
N LEU A 369 12.98 62.26 53.91
CA LEU A 369 12.22 63.22 54.76
C LEU A 369 12.52 63.06 56.26
N THR A 370 12.69 61.81 56.70
CA THR A 370 13.06 61.55 58.13
C THR A 370 14.41 62.13 58.48
N ILE A 371 15.39 61.95 57.56
CA ILE A 371 16.75 62.53 57.76
C ILE A 371 16.71 64.04 57.67
N GLN A 372 16.00 64.63 56.72
CA GLN A 372 15.84 66.10 56.59
C GLN A 372 15.16 66.69 57.82
N ASN A 373 14.18 65.99 58.41
CA ASN A 373 13.51 66.42 59.60
C ASN A 373 14.46 66.42 60.82
N ILE A 374 15.29 65.39 61.00
CA ILE A 374 16.34 65.33 62.01
C ILE A 374 17.30 66.52 61.85
N GLU A 375 17.74 66.79 60.65
CA GLU A 375 18.65 67.89 60.32
C GLU A 375 18.04 69.26 60.66
N LEU A 376 16.78 69.47 60.22
CA LEU A 376 16.05 70.71 60.50
C LEU A 376 15.84 70.94 62.02
N GLN A 377 15.43 69.93 62.79
CA GLN A 377 15.21 70.03 64.24
C GLN A 377 16.54 70.24 64.98
N SER A 378 17.64 69.72 64.51
CA SER A 378 18.99 69.97 65.00
C SER A 378 19.40 71.44 64.83
N GLN A 379 19.18 71.99 63.58
CA GLN A 379 19.45 73.41 63.30
C GLN A 379 18.60 74.38 64.14
N LEU A 380 17.37 73.99 64.48
CA LEU A 380 16.46 74.77 65.30
C LEU A 380 16.72 74.61 66.81
N GLY A 381 17.69 73.79 67.22
CA GLY A 381 18.00 73.51 68.66
C GLY A 381 16.88 72.77 69.37
N LYS A 382 15.98 72.10 68.66
CA LYS A 382 14.80 71.37 69.15
C LYS A 382 14.95 69.85 69.09
N LEU A 383 16.16 69.37 68.89
CA LEU A 383 16.43 67.95 68.84
C LEU A 383 16.59 67.38 70.24
N ASP A 384 15.60 66.59 70.69
CA ASP A 384 15.65 65.88 71.98
C ASP A 384 15.75 64.33 71.71
N ASP A 385 16.13 63.59 72.78
CA ASP A 385 16.28 62.12 72.70
C ASP A 385 14.98 61.38 72.29
N ALA A 386 13.83 61.93 72.68
CA ALA A 386 12.52 61.33 72.34
C ALA A 386 12.23 61.46 70.84
N LEU A 387 12.53 62.60 70.23
CA LEU A 387 12.36 62.84 68.80
C LEU A 387 13.35 62.03 67.99
N VAL A 388 14.62 61.96 68.41
CA VAL A 388 15.62 61.11 67.78
C VAL A 388 15.16 59.64 67.73
N LYS A 389 14.72 59.13 68.92
CA LYS A 389 14.24 57.76 69.04
C LYS A 389 13.04 57.50 68.16
N LYS A 390 12.11 58.46 68.03
CA LYS A 390 10.93 58.36 67.13
C LYS A 390 11.35 58.34 65.69
N GLN A 391 12.25 59.19 65.23
CA GLN A 391 12.69 59.28 63.85
C GLN A 391 13.54 58.05 63.41
N VAL A 392 14.45 57.62 64.32
CA VAL A 392 15.23 56.38 64.10
C VAL A 392 14.30 55.15 64.00
N GLY A 393 13.28 55.10 64.86
CA GLY A 393 12.27 54.05 64.79
C GLY A 393 11.51 54.01 63.44
N ALA A 394 11.14 55.23 62.96
CA ALA A 394 10.50 55.36 61.64
C ALA A 394 11.44 54.96 60.48
N ALA A 395 12.70 55.35 60.53
CA ALA A 395 13.72 55.00 59.57
C ALA A 395 13.94 53.47 59.51
N ASN A 396 14.09 52.83 60.68
CA ASN A 396 14.26 51.36 60.73
C ASN A 396 13.06 50.60 60.19
N LYS A 397 11.83 51.06 60.42
CA LYS A 397 10.63 50.47 59.83
C LYS A 397 10.66 50.52 58.30
N ASN A 398 11.06 51.66 57.74
CA ASN A 398 11.18 51.81 56.28
C ASN A 398 12.29 50.93 55.68
N ILE A 399 13.41 50.75 56.39
CA ILE A 399 14.51 49.87 56.00
C ILE A 399 14.02 48.40 56.03
N GLN A 400 13.37 47.98 57.10
CA GLN A 400 12.80 46.62 57.20
C GLN A 400 11.80 46.37 56.09
N TYR A 401 10.93 47.33 55.81
CA TYR A 401 9.96 47.24 54.74
C TYR A 401 10.65 47.09 53.36
N LEU A 402 11.71 47.87 53.08
CA LEU A 402 12.52 47.71 51.86
C LEU A 402 13.15 46.31 51.76
N THR A 403 13.69 45.81 52.88
CA THR A 403 14.30 44.45 52.91
C THR A 403 13.28 43.37 52.58
N THR A 404 12.09 43.46 53.20
CA THR A 404 11.00 42.52 52.92
C THR A 404 10.59 42.54 51.42
N ILE A 405 10.42 43.71 50.81
CA ILE A 405 10.13 43.85 49.38
C ILE A 405 11.22 43.19 48.54
N ILE A 406 12.49 43.43 48.83
CA ILE A 406 13.62 42.85 48.10
C ILE A 406 13.59 41.31 48.21
N GLU A 407 13.34 40.73 49.36
CA GLU A 407 13.29 39.32 49.62
C GLU A 407 12.09 38.66 48.86
N ASP A 408 10.92 39.26 48.91
CA ASP A 408 9.72 38.82 48.24
C ASP A 408 9.93 38.76 46.72
N TRP A 409 10.46 39.82 46.14
CA TRP A 409 10.77 39.88 44.72
C TRP A 409 11.90 38.94 44.30
N ARG A 410 12.95 38.79 45.12
CA ARG A 410 14.02 37.83 44.89
C ARG A 410 13.46 36.40 44.83
N SER A 411 12.51 36.09 45.73
CA SER A 411 11.87 34.77 45.75
C SER A 411 11.07 34.47 44.50
N LEU A 412 10.42 35.47 43.88
CA LEU A 412 9.68 35.34 42.62
C LEU A 412 10.63 35.14 41.42
N LEU A 413 11.83 35.74 41.47
CA LEU A 413 12.81 35.63 40.39
C LEU A 413 13.51 34.26 40.34
N THR A 414 13.65 33.60 41.51
CA THR A 414 14.26 32.29 41.64
C THR A 414 13.22 31.21 41.33
N SER A 415 13.33 30.59 40.15
CA SER A 415 12.51 29.41 39.82
C SER A 415 12.82 28.29 40.81
N GLY A 416 11.83 27.78 41.51
CA GLY A 416 11.96 26.53 42.26
C GLY A 416 12.30 25.39 41.30
N THR A 417 13.37 24.67 41.59
CA THR A 417 13.83 23.54 40.77
C THR A 417 13.10 22.23 41.08
N THR A 418 12.35 22.21 42.19
CA THR A 418 11.70 20.98 42.68
C THR A 418 10.21 21.21 42.89
N ARG A 419 9.39 20.34 42.31
CA ARG A 419 7.94 20.29 42.55
C ARG A 419 7.72 19.82 44.01
N ARG A 420 6.86 20.51 44.73
CA ARG A 420 6.51 20.19 46.10
C ARG A 420 5.03 20.46 46.36
N PRO A 421 4.46 19.94 47.44
CA PRO A 421 3.14 20.36 47.89
C PRO A 421 3.15 21.88 48.21
N ILE A 422 2.16 22.58 47.68
CA ILE A 422 2.00 24.03 47.83
C ILE A 422 0.62 24.28 48.39
N GLU A 423 0.56 25.11 49.46
CA GLU A 423 -0.70 25.59 49.98
C GLU A 423 -1.20 26.79 49.18
N LEU A 424 -2.44 26.71 48.71
CA LEU A 424 -3.05 27.75 47.88
C LEU A 424 -3.22 29.04 48.64
N ALA A 425 -3.75 28.98 49.88
CA ALA A 425 -4.02 30.16 50.71
C ALA A 425 -2.76 30.97 50.98
N ASP A 426 -1.65 30.30 51.28
CA ASP A 426 -0.34 30.93 51.49
C ASP A 426 0.17 31.61 50.21
N SER A 427 0.06 30.93 49.06
CA SER A 427 0.52 31.47 47.78
C SER A 427 -0.26 32.71 47.38
N VAL A 428 -1.59 32.67 47.53
CA VAL A 428 -2.47 33.81 47.24
C VAL A 428 -2.23 34.96 48.23
N SER A 429 -2.09 34.67 49.50
CA SER A 429 -1.81 35.71 50.53
C SER A 429 -0.47 36.40 50.28
N ARG A 430 0.58 35.66 49.91
CA ARG A 430 1.87 36.23 49.52
C ARG A 430 1.74 37.13 48.30
N ALA A 431 1.01 36.68 47.27
CA ALA A 431 0.78 37.45 46.05
C ALA A 431 0.04 38.77 46.36
N ILE A 432 -1.03 38.71 47.17
CA ILE A 432 -1.74 39.90 47.63
C ILE A 432 -0.78 40.84 48.34
N GLY A 433 0.04 40.34 49.29
CA GLY A 433 1.05 41.17 50.03
C GLY A 433 2.00 41.92 49.11
N ILE A 434 2.48 41.23 48.02
CA ILE A 434 3.39 41.83 47.04
C ILE A 434 2.73 43.00 46.31
N VAL A 435 1.47 42.86 45.88
CA VAL A 435 0.76 43.89 45.09
C VAL A 435 -0.08 44.85 45.94
N HIS A 436 -0.25 44.60 47.25
CA HIS A 436 -1.08 45.38 48.14
C HIS A 436 -0.81 46.91 48.08
N PRO A 437 0.44 47.37 48.07
CA PRO A 437 0.71 48.84 48.06
C PRO A 437 0.18 49.49 46.77
N VAL A 438 0.24 48.79 45.65
CA VAL A 438 -0.25 49.30 44.37
C VAL A 438 -1.78 49.25 44.28
N LEU A 439 -2.40 48.26 44.89
CA LEU A 439 -3.86 48.13 44.93
C LEU A 439 -4.44 49.22 45.90
N GLU A 440 -3.84 49.42 47.07
CA GLU A 440 -4.21 50.43 48.00
C GLU A 440 -4.08 51.85 47.43
N GLN A 441 -2.96 52.16 46.78
CA GLN A 441 -2.74 53.43 46.08
C GLN A 441 -3.85 53.74 45.05
N ASN A 442 -4.39 52.71 44.40
CA ASN A 442 -5.46 52.84 43.42
C ASN A 442 -6.87 52.64 44.02
N ARG A 443 -6.96 52.58 45.34
CA ARG A 443 -8.21 52.41 46.13
C ARG A 443 -8.99 51.17 45.66
N ILE A 444 -8.28 50.05 45.45
CA ILE A 444 -8.86 48.77 45.06
C ILE A 444 -8.99 47.90 46.31
N LEU A 445 -10.22 47.51 46.65
CA LEU A 445 -10.50 46.58 47.74
C LEU A 445 -10.25 45.12 47.19
N VAL A 446 -9.49 44.34 47.95
CA VAL A 446 -9.28 42.91 47.67
C VAL A 446 -9.90 42.10 48.78
N GLU A 447 -10.91 41.33 48.46
CA GLU A 447 -11.57 40.43 49.40
C GLU A 447 -11.13 38.99 49.12
N ASN A 448 -10.38 38.41 50.05
CA ASN A 448 -9.92 37.01 49.97
C ASN A 448 -10.86 36.09 50.76
N ARG A 449 -11.65 35.27 50.04
CA ARG A 449 -12.60 34.29 50.60
C ARG A 449 -12.12 32.86 50.50
N ILE A 450 -10.83 32.59 50.36
CA ILE A 450 -10.25 31.27 50.42
C ILE A 450 -10.31 30.75 51.85
N LYS A 451 -11.24 29.83 52.14
CA LYS A 451 -11.46 29.29 53.49
C LYS A 451 -11.00 27.85 53.66
N ILE A 452 -10.71 27.17 52.60
CA ILE A 452 -10.39 25.73 52.59
C ILE A 452 -8.88 25.55 52.45
N PRO A 453 -8.21 24.79 53.33
CA PRO A 453 -6.82 24.43 53.13
C PRO A 453 -6.72 23.51 51.90
N VAL A 454 -6.18 24.01 50.82
CA VAL A 454 -6.02 23.29 49.56
C VAL A 454 -4.55 23.23 49.20
N GLN A 455 -4.06 22.02 49.00
CA GLN A 455 -2.70 21.79 48.53
C GLN A 455 -2.69 21.19 47.13
N THR A 456 -1.70 21.56 46.33
CA THR A 456 -1.43 20.99 45.00
C THR A 456 0.06 20.76 44.79
N TYR A 457 0.44 19.87 43.89
CA TYR A 457 1.86 19.73 43.51
C TYR A 457 2.25 20.75 42.44
N GLY A 458 3.30 21.52 42.73
CA GLY A 458 3.78 22.51 41.78
C GLY A 458 5.06 23.20 42.25
N PHE A 459 5.39 24.30 41.60
CA PHE A 459 6.47 25.20 42.03
C PHE A 459 5.85 26.38 42.79
N ALA A 460 6.23 26.58 44.07
CA ALA A 460 5.59 27.54 44.97
C ALA A 460 5.54 28.96 44.38
N ASN A 461 6.59 29.39 43.72
CA ASN A 461 6.67 30.73 43.13
C ASN A 461 5.81 30.90 41.88
N ASP A 462 5.46 29.80 41.16
CA ASP A 462 4.64 29.85 39.98
C ASP A 462 3.19 30.26 40.30
N LEU A 463 2.59 29.72 41.40
CA LEU A 463 1.26 30.14 41.85
C LEU A 463 1.24 31.59 42.32
N VAL A 464 2.28 32.02 43.02
CA VAL A 464 2.41 33.43 43.42
C VAL A 464 2.50 34.33 42.19
N GLN A 465 3.33 33.97 41.21
CA GLN A 465 3.50 34.72 39.96
C GLN A 465 2.20 34.78 39.14
N LEU A 466 1.47 33.66 39.03
CA LEU A 466 0.16 33.62 38.38
C LEU A 466 -0.79 34.59 39.04
N THR A 467 -0.92 34.52 40.38
CA THR A 467 -1.81 35.38 41.14
C THR A 467 -1.44 36.86 41.00
N VAL A 468 -0.16 37.22 41.09
CA VAL A 468 0.31 38.58 40.87
C VAL A 468 -0.08 39.09 39.48
N ASN A 469 0.12 38.29 38.42
CA ASN A 469 -0.25 38.67 37.06
C ASN A 469 -1.75 38.92 36.93
N VAL A 470 -2.59 38.05 37.51
CA VAL A 470 -4.05 38.21 37.46
C VAL A 470 -4.47 39.48 38.22
N LEU A 471 -3.94 39.73 39.42
CA LEU A 471 -4.26 40.91 40.23
C LEU A 471 -3.82 42.22 39.56
N LEU A 472 -2.64 42.24 38.91
CA LEU A 472 -2.19 43.40 38.14
C LEU A 472 -3.06 43.66 36.91
N ASN A 473 -3.51 42.63 36.23
CA ASN A 473 -4.45 42.78 35.11
C ASN A 473 -5.82 43.30 35.57
N ALA A 474 -6.34 42.80 36.68
CA ALA A 474 -7.56 43.31 37.29
C ALA A 474 -7.41 44.79 37.69
N LYS A 475 -6.29 45.17 38.34
CA LYS A 475 -5.96 46.56 38.67
C LYS A 475 -6.02 47.46 37.41
N ASP A 476 -5.41 47.03 36.30
CA ASP A 476 -5.39 47.82 35.06
C ASP A 476 -6.79 48.01 34.46
N ALA A 477 -7.68 47.01 34.58
CA ALA A 477 -9.07 47.13 34.19
C ALA A 477 -9.87 48.09 35.11
N LEU A 478 -9.51 48.17 36.37
CA LEU A 478 -10.21 48.95 37.40
C LEU A 478 -9.78 50.43 37.46
N ILE A 479 -8.56 50.79 37.07
CA ILE A 479 -7.99 52.15 37.17
C ILE A 479 -8.89 53.21 36.50
N ASN A 480 -9.51 52.86 35.38
CA ASN A 480 -10.34 53.75 34.58
C ASN A 480 -11.83 53.77 35.01
N ARG A 481 -12.13 53.19 36.19
CA ARG A 481 -13.49 53.17 36.75
C ARG A 481 -13.64 54.22 37.84
N ASP A 482 -14.73 54.97 37.79
CA ASP A 482 -15.09 56.00 38.81
C ASP A 482 -15.84 55.39 40.02
N GLU A 483 -16.29 54.14 39.90
CA GLU A 483 -17.02 53.39 40.89
C GLU A 483 -16.08 52.71 41.88
N GLU A 484 -16.65 52.14 42.97
CA GLU A 484 -15.93 51.31 43.92
C GLU A 484 -15.16 50.18 43.19
N ARG A 485 -13.89 50.03 43.43
CA ARG A 485 -12.99 49.06 42.74
C ARG A 485 -12.80 47.84 43.61
N LEU A 486 -13.23 46.68 43.13
CA LEU A 486 -13.27 45.45 43.91
C LEU A 486 -12.63 44.30 43.13
N ILE A 487 -11.81 43.50 43.82
CA ILE A 487 -11.33 42.21 43.40
C ILE A 487 -11.77 41.18 44.45
N LEU A 488 -12.55 40.21 44.06
CA LEU A 488 -13.00 39.11 44.89
C LEU A 488 -12.25 37.82 44.52
N ILE A 489 -11.63 37.17 45.48
CA ILE A 489 -10.94 35.89 45.31
C ILE A 489 -11.72 34.82 46.07
N SER A 490 -12.13 33.77 45.39
CA SER A 490 -12.92 32.69 45.98
C SER A 490 -12.47 31.32 45.46
N THR A 491 -12.86 30.27 46.18
CA THR A 491 -12.63 28.88 45.77
C THR A 491 -13.92 28.11 45.81
N ARG A 492 -14.10 27.25 44.81
CA ARG A 492 -15.14 26.22 44.77
C ARG A 492 -14.56 24.87 44.39
N GLN A 493 -15.25 23.81 44.72
CA GLN A 493 -14.87 22.46 44.35
C GLN A 493 -15.87 21.94 43.33
N GLU A 494 -15.37 21.42 42.23
CA GLU A 494 -16.20 20.92 41.14
C GLU A 494 -15.55 19.67 40.53
N ASN A 495 -16.30 18.55 40.42
CA ASN A 495 -15.85 17.28 39.84
C ASN A 495 -14.50 16.74 40.37
N GLY A 496 -14.21 16.96 41.68
CA GLY A 496 -12.95 16.54 42.29
C GLY A 496 -11.76 17.47 42.04
N LEU A 497 -11.99 18.58 41.35
CA LEU A 497 -11.00 19.65 41.12
C LEU A 497 -11.33 20.85 41.98
N VAL A 498 -10.31 21.63 42.32
CA VAL A 498 -10.46 22.93 42.92
C VAL A 498 -10.43 23.98 41.85
N VAL A 499 -11.38 24.91 41.90
CA VAL A 499 -11.42 26.08 41.02
C VAL A 499 -11.18 27.30 41.88
N VAL A 500 -10.14 28.08 41.56
CA VAL A 500 -9.84 29.38 42.14
C VAL A 500 -10.35 30.44 41.17
N GLU A 501 -11.15 31.37 41.70
CA GLU A 501 -11.79 32.41 40.90
C GLU A 501 -11.27 33.78 41.36
N PHE A 502 -10.79 34.56 40.40
CA PHE A 502 -10.37 35.97 40.60
C PHE A 502 -11.36 36.84 39.82
N GLN A 503 -12.27 37.48 40.51
CA GLN A 503 -13.33 38.30 39.94
C GLN A 503 -13.02 39.79 40.17
N ASP A 504 -13.07 40.58 39.12
CA ASP A 504 -13.01 42.03 39.16
C ASP A 504 -14.35 42.67 38.76
N ASN A 505 -14.56 43.92 39.07
CA ASN A 505 -15.71 44.70 38.60
C ASN A 505 -15.33 45.72 37.53
N GLY A 506 -14.32 45.39 36.70
CA GLY A 506 -13.76 46.22 35.63
C GLY A 506 -14.60 46.30 34.35
N GLY A 507 -15.81 45.68 34.32
CA GLY A 507 -16.71 45.70 33.17
C GLY A 507 -16.53 44.56 32.18
N GLY A 508 -15.62 43.63 32.47
CA GLY A 508 -15.43 42.41 31.72
C GLY A 508 -14.52 42.53 30.49
N ILE A 509 -14.31 41.40 29.85
CA ILE A 509 -13.47 41.24 28.65
C ILE A 509 -14.36 41.24 27.43
N PRO A 510 -14.03 41.96 26.34
CA PRO A 510 -14.81 41.92 25.10
C PRO A 510 -15.00 40.48 24.61
N PRO A 511 -16.25 40.07 24.25
CA PRO A 511 -16.54 38.66 23.88
C PRO A 511 -15.65 38.09 22.79
N LYS A 512 -15.22 38.93 21.85
CA LYS A 512 -14.30 38.53 20.75
C LYS A 512 -12.90 38.16 21.24
N LEU A 513 -12.52 38.58 22.43
CA LEU A 513 -11.18 38.34 22.99
C LEU A 513 -11.17 37.22 24.04
N LEU A 514 -12.31 36.86 24.65
CA LEU A 514 -12.40 35.87 25.72
C LEU A 514 -11.68 34.54 25.39
N ALA A 515 -11.87 34.02 24.21
CA ALA A 515 -11.23 32.77 23.79
C ALA A 515 -9.72 32.91 23.49
N LYS A 516 -9.21 34.14 23.39
CA LYS A 516 -7.85 34.45 22.95
C LYS A 516 -7.00 35.14 23.97
N VAL A 517 -7.56 35.53 25.14
CA VAL A 517 -6.84 36.31 26.15
C VAL A 517 -5.57 35.66 26.68
N PHE A 518 -5.47 34.33 26.54
CA PHE A 518 -4.29 33.56 26.90
C PHE A 518 -3.34 33.28 25.70
N GLU A 519 -3.59 33.86 24.52
CA GLU A 519 -2.63 33.81 23.40
C GLU A 519 -1.48 34.79 23.65
N PRO A 520 -0.24 34.45 23.26
CA PRO A 520 0.90 35.31 23.45
C PRO A 520 0.77 36.60 22.64
N TYR A 521 1.27 37.71 23.19
CA TYR A 521 1.28 39.06 22.60
C TYR A 521 -0.10 39.72 22.40
N LEU A 522 -1.17 39.15 22.97
CA LEU A 522 -2.48 39.78 22.93
C LEU A 522 -2.54 40.86 24.06
N THR A 523 -2.69 42.09 23.67
CA THR A 523 -2.88 43.22 24.59
C THR A 523 -3.90 44.19 24.05
N THR A 524 -4.70 44.80 24.94
CA THR A 524 -5.61 45.90 24.64
C THR A 524 -5.04 47.25 25.07
N LYS A 525 -3.82 47.28 25.64
CA LYS A 525 -3.15 48.49 26.07
C LYS A 525 -2.46 49.15 24.88
N GLU A 526 -2.69 50.48 24.72
CA GLU A 526 -2.05 51.25 23.68
C GLU A 526 -0.55 51.46 23.97
N ASP A 527 0.23 51.45 22.88
CA ASP A 527 1.68 51.71 22.76
C ASP A 527 2.54 51.64 24.03
N SER A 528 3.29 50.54 24.18
CA SER A 528 4.40 50.30 25.13
C SER A 528 4.06 49.90 26.57
N ALA A 529 2.81 49.91 27.03
CA ALA A 529 2.47 49.63 28.44
C ALA A 529 2.14 48.16 28.76
N GLY A 530 2.00 47.29 27.76
CA GLY A 530 1.70 45.87 28.01
C GLY A 530 2.30 44.92 26.98
N THR A 531 3.04 43.93 27.44
CA THR A 531 3.69 42.93 26.56
C THR A 531 2.73 41.91 25.99
N GLY A 532 1.50 41.80 26.55
CA GLY A 532 0.52 40.75 26.18
C GLY A 532 0.98 39.33 26.56
N LEU A 533 1.94 39.18 27.46
CA LEU A 533 2.49 37.89 27.87
C LEU A 533 2.06 37.43 29.25
N GLY A 534 1.46 38.33 30.08
CA GLY A 534 1.08 38.00 31.45
C GLY A 534 0.06 36.86 31.57
N LEU A 535 -1.06 36.93 30.84
CA LEU A 535 -2.06 35.86 30.85
C LEU A 535 -1.57 34.59 30.12
N TYR A 536 -0.76 34.73 29.08
CA TYR A 536 -0.10 33.57 28.46
C TYR A 536 0.78 32.81 29.46
N LEU A 537 1.54 33.52 30.29
CA LEU A 537 2.32 32.92 31.39
C LEU A 537 1.42 32.21 32.40
N CYS A 538 0.27 32.81 32.76
CA CYS A 538 -0.71 32.19 33.65
C CYS A 538 -1.17 30.82 33.08
N ARG A 539 -1.41 30.72 31.77
CA ARG A 539 -1.73 29.47 31.12
C ARG A 539 -0.60 28.45 31.20
N GLN A 540 0.64 28.85 30.93
CA GLN A 540 1.81 27.97 31.06
C GLN A 540 2.02 27.44 32.48
N ILE A 541 1.78 28.29 33.47
CA ILE A 541 1.85 27.90 34.88
C ILE A 541 0.73 26.92 35.24
N ALA A 542 -0.50 27.20 34.80
CA ALA A 542 -1.64 26.32 35.04
C ALA A 542 -1.41 24.92 34.40
N GLU A 543 -0.91 24.85 33.18
CA GLU A 543 -0.58 23.59 32.49
C GLU A 543 0.49 22.75 33.20
N ASN A 544 1.31 23.35 34.06
CA ASN A 544 2.30 22.66 34.91
C ASN A 544 1.73 22.12 36.24
N LEU A 545 0.52 22.51 36.63
CA LEU A 545 -0.18 21.92 37.77
C LEU A 545 -0.83 20.59 37.42
N ASP A 546 -1.14 19.79 38.42
CA ASP A 546 -1.81 18.52 38.18
C ASP A 546 -3.26 18.73 37.72
N GLN A 547 -3.60 18.30 36.49
CA GLN A 547 -4.87 18.58 35.82
C GLN A 547 -5.22 20.06 35.77
N GLY A 548 -4.18 20.92 35.70
CA GLY A 548 -4.32 22.36 35.73
C GLY A 548 -4.81 22.94 34.40
N ALA A 549 -5.74 23.91 34.51
CA ALA A 549 -6.21 24.69 33.37
C ALA A 549 -6.62 26.10 33.83
N VAL A 550 -6.58 27.06 32.92
CA VAL A 550 -7.03 28.43 33.17
C VAL A 550 -7.94 28.88 32.04
N TRP A 551 -9.02 29.58 32.39
CA TRP A 551 -9.94 30.22 31.43
C TRP A 551 -10.43 31.57 31.96
N ALA A 552 -11.05 32.34 31.08
CA ALA A 552 -11.65 33.63 31.39
C ALA A 552 -13.12 33.64 31.00
N GLU A 553 -13.94 34.26 31.80
CA GLU A 553 -15.35 34.51 31.50
C GLU A 553 -15.78 35.87 32.06
N ASN A 554 -16.88 36.41 31.58
CA ASN A 554 -17.52 37.55 32.18
C ASN A 554 -18.64 37.06 33.07
N ARG A 555 -18.71 37.63 34.31
CA ARG A 555 -19.67 37.19 35.30
C ARG A 555 -20.26 38.35 36.07
N GLU A 556 -21.54 38.22 36.43
CA GLU A 556 -22.16 39.07 37.45
C GLU A 556 -21.97 38.42 38.80
N PHE A 557 -21.66 39.22 39.84
CA PHE A 557 -21.53 38.78 41.20
C PHE A 557 -22.06 39.81 42.16
N GLU A 558 -22.38 39.40 43.40
CA GLU A 558 -22.91 40.26 44.45
C GLU A 558 -21.90 40.39 45.60
N PHE A 559 -21.68 41.62 46.01
CA PHE A 559 -20.86 41.94 47.18
C PHE A 559 -21.53 43.04 47.96
N GLU A 560 -21.71 42.85 49.30
CA GLU A 560 -22.38 43.76 50.24
C GLU A 560 -23.76 44.30 49.74
N GLY A 561 -24.54 43.42 49.10
CA GLY A 561 -25.88 43.75 48.60
C GLY A 561 -25.90 44.52 47.26
N LYS A 562 -24.76 44.80 46.63
CA LYS A 562 -24.64 45.44 45.34
C LYS A 562 -24.26 44.43 44.29
N ARG A 563 -24.82 44.56 43.07
CA ARG A 563 -24.45 43.73 41.91
C ARG A 563 -23.35 44.42 41.13
N TYR A 564 -22.37 43.62 40.76
CA TYR A 564 -21.22 44.03 39.97
C TYR A 564 -21.12 43.14 38.70
N HIS A 565 -20.52 43.66 37.64
CA HIS A 565 -20.22 42.95 36.45
C HIS A 565 -18.74 43.11 36.09
N GLY A 566 -18.05 42.01 35.76
CA GLY A 566 -16.64 42.09 35.43
C GLY A 566 -16.06 40.81 34.89
N ALA A 567 -14.74 40.76 34.76
CA ALA A 567 -14.02 39.58 34.34
C ALA A 567 -13.80 38.63 35.51
N CYS A 568 -13.88 37.36 35.23
CA CYS A 568 -13.49 36.26 36.11
C CYS A 568 -12.41 35.43 35.47
N ILE A 569 -11.23 35.40 36.05
CA ILE A 569 -10.16 34.48 35.69
C ILE A 569 -10.26 33.27 36.60
N CYS A 570 -10.45 32.10 36.01
CA CYS A 570 -10.62 30.85 36.72
C CYS A 570 -9.39 29.96 36.52
N LEU A 571 -8.81 29.45 37.60
CA LEU A 571 -7.72 28.47 37.63
C LEU A 571 -8.25 27.18 38.25
N THR A 572 -8.11 26.05 37.55
CA THR A 572 -8.42 24.75 38.14
C THR A 572 -7.19 23.88 38.26
N PHE A 573 -7.21 23.00 39.25
CA PHE A 573 -6.20 21.97 39.46
C PHE A 573 -6.72 20.87 40.40
N LYS A 574 -6.05 19.73 40.43
CA LYS A 574 -6.33 18.64 41.36
C LYS A 574 -5.73 18.96 42.73
N ALA A 575 -6.55 18.88 43.77
CA ALA A 575 -6.08 18.97 45.14
C ALA A 575 -5.39 17.68 45.58
N ILE A 576 -4.39 17.78 46.45
CA ILE A 576 -3.82 16.62 47.14
C ILE A 576 -4.85 16.17 48.18
N SER A 577 -5.38 14.94 48.06
CA SER A 577 -6.20 14.33 49.12
C SER A 577 -5.28 13.87 50.26
N GLU A 578 -5.72 13.99 51.52
CA GLU A 578 -4.97 13.52 52.68
C GLU A 578 -4.64 12.03 52.67
N GLU A 579 -5.35 11.23 51.86
CA GLU A 579 -5.12 9.78 51.72
C GLU A 579 -3.81 9.42 51.01
N ASN A 580 -3.20 10.31 50.22
CA ASN A 580 -1.98 10.03 49.47
C ASN A 580 -0.67 10.48 50.13
N SER A 581 -0.71 10.94 51.37
CA SER A 581 0.48 11.41 52.11
C SER A 581 1.33 10.29 52.75
N CYS A 582 0.96 9.01 52.61
CA CYS A 582 1.64 7.86 53.21
C CYS A 582 2.44 6.97 52.25
N GLU A 583 2.48 7.31 50.94
CA GLU A 583 3.31 6.54 49.96
C GLU A 583 4.26 7.47 49.20
N SER A 584 5.35 7.85 49.83
CA SER A 584 6.55 8.35 49.12
C SER A 584 7.80 8.20 50.00
#